data_3b4a303ec59deeb3508912ccd7a4c6cc
#
_entry.id   3b4a303ec59deeb3508912ccd7a4c6cc
#
_cell.length_a   1.000
_cell.length_b   1.000
_cell.length_c   1.000
_cell.angle_alpha   90.00
_cell.angle_beta   90.00
_cell.angle_gamma   90.00
#
_symmetry.space_group_name_H-M   'P 1'
#
loop_
_entity.id
_entity.type
_entity.pdbx_description
1 polymer ?
#
loop_
_entity_poly.entity_id
_entity_poly.type
_entity_poly.pdbx_seq_one_letter_code
_entity_poly.pdbx_strand_id
1 'polypeptide(L)'
;MSTIPPWSRRARRQVAGAALVVLLAATGCTGATRFGAESSAVAATRGMGVFRQGGTTPATVAEWERWVGRRLTHVSSYLESSSFSAMIEHAGWKAKQFQGSGKTLVAGVPLAGGGLGSLASGAAGAHDAQWRQLAATLVANGQPNAILRLGFEFNGDWFPWSARSNPGQFASYFRRIVSAMRSVPGAGGLQFDWNPGNGPAWVPEAAYPGDAYVDIIGMDIYDRSYGPRLANSEVRWNDFMNRPYGLRWHRDFAGAHGKPMSFPEWGVTSADKHVAGATADNASFVNHLADWIGANDVAYQSYFDVDKLGDGLHRLMTGRFPAAAAAYRARF
;
A
#
# COMPACT_ATOMS: atom_id res chain seq x y z
N MET A 1 35.61 -25.70 -7.34
CA MET A 1 36.01 -25.35 -8.71
C MET A 1 34.76 -25.35 -9.56
N SER A 2 34.20 -24.21 -9.86
CA SER A 2 33.22 -24.03 -10.93
C SER A 2 33.22 -22.57 -11.35
N THR A 3 33.37 -22.36 -12.61
CA THR A 3 33.76 -21.19 -13.34
C THR A 3 32.62 -20.24 -13.60
N ILE A 4 32.84 -18.96 -13.34
CA ILE A 4 31.98 -17.83 -13.72
C ILE A 4 32.31 -17.42 -15.15
N PRO A 5 31.38 -17.24 -16.09
CA PRO A 5 31.70 -16.66 -17.41
C PRO A 5 31.63 -15.13 -17.37
N PRO A 6 32.51 -14.46 -18.18
CA PRO A 6 32.69 -13.02 -18.16
C PRO A 6 31.84 -12.31 -19.22
N TRP A 7 31.17 -11.21 -18.82
CA TRP A 7 30.70 -10.20 -19.78
C TRP A 7 31.42 -8.89 -19.52
N SER A 8 32.43 -8.62 -20.33
CA SER A 8 33.20 -7.38 -20.33
C SER A 8 32.90 -6.54 -21.57
N ARG A 9 32.71 -5.23 -21.32
CA ARG A 9 33.14 -4.06 -22.14
C ARG A 9 32.51 -3.86 -23.52
N ARG A 10 31.70 -2.81 -23.65
CA ARG A 10 31.77 -1.92 -24.82
C ARG A 10 31.57 -0.44 -24.45
N ALA A 11 32.65 0.27 -24.68
CA ALA A 11 32.83 1.54 -25.40
C ALA A 11 32.04 2.78 -24.97
N ARG A 12 32.77 3.68 -24.34
CA ARG A 12 32.47 5.13 -24.23
C ARG A 12 32.48 5.77 -25.62
N ARG A 13 31.47 6.56 -25.94
CA ARG A 13 31.58 7.65 -26.93
C ARG A 13 31.29 8.96 -26.21
N GLN A 14 32.31 9.81 -26.17
CA GLN A 14 32.21 11.23 -25.82
C GLN A 14 31.57 11.95 -27.00
N VAL A 15 30.63 12.82 -26.70
CA VAL A 15 30.21 13.89 -27.62
C VAL A 15 30.40 15.20 -26.86
N ALA A 16 31.31 16.00 -27.35
CA ALA A 16 31.54 17.37 -26.94
C ALA A 16 30.45 18.26 -27.59
N GLY A 17 29.85 19.14 -26.83
CA GLY A 17 28.91 20.13 -27.32
C GLY A 17 29.04 21.44 -26.54
N ALA A 18 29.26 22.51 -27.26
CA ALA A 18 29.78 23.82 -26.92
C ALA A 18 28.97 24.58 -25.82
N ALA A 19 29.71 25.31 -25.01
CA ALA A 19 29.24 26.33 -24.10
C ALA A 19 28.83 27.60 -24.87
N LEU A 20 27.60 28.09 -24.60
CA LEU A 20 27.18 29.44 -24.99
C LEU A 20 27.07 30.27 -23.70
N VAL A 21 28.01 31.23 -23.54
CA VAL A 21 28.01 32.22 -22.48
C VAL A 21 27.10 33.37 -22.89
N VAL A 22 26.02 33.61 -22.14
CA VAL A 22 25.26 34.86 -22.21
C VAL A 22 25.47 35.62 -20.91
N LEU A 23 26.21 36.73 -21.00
CA LEU A 23 26.25 37.75 -19.94
C LEU A 23 24.94 38.53 -19.96
N LEU A 24 24.28 38.65 -18.84
CA LEU A 24 23.30 39.69 -18.58
C LEU A 24 23.56 40.37 -17.26
N ALA A 25 23.53 41.68 -17.33
CA ALA A 25 23.97 42.64 -16.32
C ALA A 25 23.12 42.62 -15.05
N ALA A 26 23.79 42.84 -13.92
CA ALA A 26 23.17 43.05 -12.63
C ALA A 26 22.54 44.45 -12.53
N THR A 27 21.28 44.54 -12.14
CA THR A 27 20.72 45.72 -11.48
C THR A 27 20.24 45.31 -10.09
N GLY A 28 20.83 45.93 -9.10
CA GLY A 28 20.54 45.66 -7.71
C GLY A 28 19.16 46.21 -7.26
N CYS A 29 18.45 45.42 -6.49
CA CYS A 29 17.42 45.87 -5.57
C CYS A 29 17.59 45.12 -4.25
N THR A 30 17.99 45.85 -3.22
CA THR A 30 18.02 45.38 -1.84
C THR A 30 16.60 45.19 -1.33
N GLY A 31 16.13 43.96 -1.34
CA GLY A 31 14.88 43.57 -0.68
C GLY A 31 15.19 42.64 0.49
N ALA A 32 14.93 43.09 1.71
CA ALA A 32 15.02 42.29 2.92
C ALA A 32 14.04 41.11 2.84
N THR A 33 14.55 39.92 2.62
CA THR A 33 13.76 38.65 2.70
C THR A 33 13.46 38.38 4.17
N ARG A 34 12.21 38.65 4.55
CA ARG A 34 11.60 38.02 5.74
C ARG A 34 11.53 36.53 5.48
N PHE A 35 12.31 35.76 6.22
CA PHE A 35 12.04 34.33 6.36
C PHE A 35 10.70 34.18 7.08
N GLY A 36 9.61 34.15 6.31
CA GLY A 36 8.36 33.64 6.77
C GLY A 36 8.54 32.14 6.97
N ALA A 37 8.30 31.64 8.18
CA ALA A 37 8.09 30.22 8.42
C ALA A 37 6.90 29.79 7.54
N GLU A 38 7.19 29.12 6.42
CA GLU A 38 6.17 28.41 5.67
C GLU A 38 5.64 27.31 6.60
N SER A 39 4.49 27.57 7.18
CA SER A 39 3.64 26.52 7.73
C SER A 39 3.42 25.53 6.60
N SER A 40 4.09 24.37 6.68
CA SER A 40 3.85 23.25 5.77
C SER A 40 2.38 22.91 5.88
N ALA A 41 1.57 23.40 4.95
CA ALA A 41 0.19 22.98 4.81
C ALA A 41 0.24 21.45 4.63
N VAL A 42 -0.27 20.71 5.62
CA VAL A 42 -0.44 19.26 5.53
C VAL A 42 -1.26 19.01 4.28
N ALA A 43 -0.64 18.50 3.23
CA ALA A 43 -1.37 18.09 2.05
C ALA A 43 -2.39 17.05 2.53
N ALA A 44 -3.67 17.40 2.43
CA ALA A 44 -4.74 16.54 2.89
C ALA A 44 -4.66 15.23 2.12
N THR A 45 -4.22 14.15 2.77
CA THR A 45 -4.37 12.79 2.27
C THR A 45 -5.83 12.60 1.91
N ARG A 46 -6.14 12.25 0.67
CA ARG A 46 -7.53 12.06 0.21
C ARG A 46 -8.26 11.04 1.06
N GLY A 47 -7.55 10.03 1.58
CA GLY A 47 -8.10 9.02 2.47
C GLY A 47 -7.15 8.59 3.58
N MET A 48 -7.64 8.57 4.82
CA MET A 48 -6.92 8.09 6.01
C MET A 48 -7.65 6.93 6.66
N GLY A 49 -6.93 5.82 6.87
CA GLY A 49 -7.46 4.60 7.46
C GLY A 49 -6.57 3.99 8.53
N VAL A 50 -7.06 2.93 9.15
CA VAL A 50 -6.32 2.11 10.10
C VAL A 50 -6.80 0.66 10.07
N PHE A 51 -5.87 -0.29 10.25
CA PHE A 51 -6.19 -1.65 10.68
C PHE A 51 -5.76 -1.84 12.13
N ARG A 52 -6.67 -2.29 12.98
CA ARG A 52 -6.49 -2.31 14.43
C ARG A 52 -6.30 -3.72 14.99
N GLN A 53 -5.46 -3.85 16.01
CA GLN A 53 -5.35 -5.07 16.83
C GLN A 53 -6.72 -5.51 17.37
N GLY A 54 -7.01 -6.80 17.26
CA GLY A 54 -8.30 -7.36 17.69
C GLY A 54 -9.46 -7.09 16.75
N GLY A 55 -9.18 -6.50 15.57
CA GLY A 55 -10.15 -6.18 14.52
C GLY A 55 -10.56 -4.71 14.50
N THR A 56 -10.81 -4.23 13.28
CA THR A 56 -11.29 -2.88 13.04
C THR A 56 -12.80 -2.86 13.24
N THR A 57 -13.26 -2.26 14.33
CA THR A 57 -14.67 -2.07 14.70
C THR A 57 -14.97 -0.58 14.89
N PRO A 58 -16.25 -0.15 14.92
CA PRO A 58 -16.59 1.24 15.23
C PRO A 58 -15.95 1.74 16.54
N ALA A 59 -15.87 0.89 17.56
CA ALA A 59 -15.26 1.25 18.85
C ALA A 59 -13.74 1.46 18.75
N THR A 60 -13.02 0.52 18.11
CA THR A 60 -11.55 0.63 17.94
C THR A 60 -11.17 1.77 16.99
N VAL A 61 -12.02 2.08 16.02
CA VAL A 61 -11.87 3.25 15.14
C VAL A 61 -12.06 4.55 15.93
N ALA A 62 -13.12 4.67 16.72
CA ALA A 62 -13.36 5.85 17.54
C ALA A 62 -12.25 6.08 18.59
N GLU A 63 -11.66 5.00 19.13
CA GLU A 63 -10.48 5.08 19.99
C GLU A 63 -9.28 5.68 19.23
N TRP A 64 -9.01 5.22 18.02
CA TRP A 64 -7.93 5.75 17.18
C TRP A 64 -8.16 7.21 16.80
N GLU A 65 -9.40 7.56 16.39
CA GLU A 65 -9.76 8.95 16.04
C GLU A 65 -9.55 9.92 17.21
N ARG A 66 -9.92 9.50 18.42
CA ARG A 66 -9.63 10.30 19.64
C ARG A 66 -8.14 10.43 19.91
N TRP A 67 -7.37 9.35 19.68
CA TRP A 67 -5.93 9.37 19.91
C TRP A 67 -5.20 10.23 18.87
N VAL A 68 -5.56 10.13 17.59
CA VAL A 68 -4.92 10.93 16.53
C VAL A 68 -5.47 12.37 16.47
N GLY A 69 -6.64 12.62 17.01
CA GLY A 69 -7.30 13.94 16.98
C GLY A 69 -8.00 14.26 15.66
N ARG A 70 -8.24 13.28 14.79
CA ARG A 70 -8.86 13.45 13.47
C ARG A 70 -9.79 12.28 13.12
N ARG A 71 -10.78 12.56 12.26
CA ARG A 71 -11.68 11.51 11.76
C ARG A 71 -11.04 10.72 10.62
N LEU A 72 -11.22 9.42 10.64
CA LEU A 72 -10.87 8.55 9.53
C LEU A 72 -11.94 8.61 8.43
N THR A 73 -11.49 8.44 7.19
CA THR A 73 -12.35 8.29 6.02
C THR A 73 -12.45 6.84 5.55
N HIS A 74 -11.46 6.02 5.93
CA HIS A 74 -11.33 4.63 5.51
C HIS A 74 -11.18 3.72 6.74
N VAL A 75 -11.61 2.47 6.59
CA VAL A 75 -11.43 1.43 7.61
C VAL A 75 -10.95 0.15 6.93
N SER A 76 -9.81 -0.36 7.39
CA SER A 76 -9.18 -1.54 6.78
C SER A 76 -9.61 -2.81 7.49
N SER A 77 -9.84 -3.87 6.73
CA SER A 77 -10.15 -5.22 7.20
C SER A 77 -9.57 -6.27 6.25
N TYR A 78 -9.47 -7.51 6.70
CA TYR A 78 -9.10 -8.67 5.88
C TYR A 78 -10.27 -9.64 5.90
N LEU A 79 -10.67 -10.13 4.73
CA LEU A 79 -11.76 -11.08 4.63
C LEU A 79 -11.30 -12.50 4.99
N GLU A 80 -12.24 -13.31 5.46
CA GLU A 80 -11.98 -14.72 5.77
C GLU A 80 -11.58 -15.52 4.53
N SER A 81 -10.69 -16.50 4.73
CA SER A 81 -10.16 -17.35 3.66
C SER A 81 -10.57 -18.83 3.76
N SER A 82 -11.31 -19.21 4.80
CA SER A 82 -11.70 -20.61 5.05
C SER A 82 -12.68 -21.14 4.00
N SER A 83 -13.56 -20.29 3.47
CA SER A 83 -14.49 -20.59 2.39
C SER A 83 -15.06 -19.31 1.77
N PHE A 84 -15.66 -19.39 0.57
CA PHE A 84 -16.43 -18.27 0.00
C PHE A 84 -17.62 -17.86 0.85
N SER A 85 -18.32 -18.82 1.47
CA SER A 85 -19.43 -18.51 2.38
C SER A 85 -18.96 -17.65 3.57
N ALA A 86 -17.88 -18.08 4.23
CA ALA A 86 -17.30 -17.34 5.35
C ALA A 86 -16.78 -15.95 4.92
N MET A 87 -16.17 -15.85 3.74
CA MET A 87 -15.71 -14.58 3.17
C MET A 87 -16.87 -13.60 2.97
N ILE A 88 -17.94 -14.06 2.34
CA ILE A 88 -19.13 -13.24 2.02
C ILE A 88 -19.85 -12.81 3.29
N GLU A 89 -20.04 -13.73 4.23
CA GLU A 89 -20.63 -13.44 5.52
C GLU A 89 -19.83 -12.39 6.31
N HIS A 90 -18.49 -12.58 6.40
CA HIS A 90 -17.60 -11.64 7.06
C HIS A 90 -17.64 -10.26 6.37
N ALA A 91 -17.63 -10.21 5.04
CA ALA A 91 -17.73 -8.96 4.29
C ALA A 91 -19.05 -8.21 4.59
N GLY A 92 -20.17 -8.93 4.60
CA GLY A 92 -21.46 -8.36 4.95
C GLY A 92 -21.51 -7.83 6.38
N TRP A 93 -20.98 -8.58 7.32
CA TRP A 93 -20.89 -8.15 8.73
C TRP A 93 -20.01 -6.89 8.88
N LYS A 94 -18.84 -6.84 8.23
CA LYS A 94 -17.97 -5.66 8.25
C LYS A 94 -18.61 -4.46 7.59
N ALA A 95 -19.21 -4.63 6.42
CA ALA A 95 -19.90 -3.57 5.70
C ALA A 95 -20.99 -2.94 6.56
N LYS A 96 -21.83 -3.78 7.17
CA LYS A 96 -22.93 -3.35 8.05
C LYS A 96 -22.46 -2.56 9.28
N GLN A 97 -21.31 -2.90 9.86
CA GLN A 97 -20.75 -2.16 11.00
C GLN A 97 -20.44 -0.70 10.68
N PHE A 98 -20.10 -0.40 9.44
CA PHE A 98 -19.75 0.95 9.00
C PHE A 98 -20.78 1.59 8.07
N GLN A 99 -21.95 0.96 7.92
CA GLN A 99 -23.07 1.51 7.16
C GLN A 99 -23.49 2.86 7.73
N GLY A 100 -23.62 3.89 6.88
CA GLY A 100 -23.99 5.24 7.28
C GLY A 100 -22.93 6.02 8.06
N SER A 101 -21.73 5.45 8.30
CA SER A 101 -20.65 6.13 9.04
C SER A 101 -19.89 7.16 8.22
N GLY A 102 -20.08 7.19 6.91
CA GLY A 102 -19.28 7.98 5.97
C GLY A 102 -17.86 7.42 5.74
N LYS A 103 -17.58 6.19 6.21
CA LYS A 103 -16.27 5.54 6.06
C LYS A 103 -16.32 4.47 4.97
N THR A 104 -15.33 4.49 4.08
CA THR A 104 -15.15 3.47 3.03
C THR A 104 -14.45 2.24 3.60
N LEU A 105 -15.00 1.06 3.37
CA LEU A 105 -14.33 -0.20 3.70
C LEU A 105 -13.21 -0.49 2.70
N VAL A 106 -12.00 -0.71 3.20
CA VAL A 106 -10.84 -1.23 2.45
C VAL A 106 -10.64 -2.69 2.88
N ALA A 107 -10.86 -3.61 1.97
CA ALA A 107 -10.82 -5.04 2.28
C ALA A 107 -9.65 -5.75 1.59
N GLY A 108 -8.75 -6.35 2.34
CA GLY A 108 -7.81 -7.36 1.85
C GLY A 108 -8.57 -8.64 1.52
N VAL A 109 -8.51 -9.07 0.25
CA VAL A 109 -9.31 -10.19 -0.28
C VAL A 109 -8.39 -11.34 -0.67
N PRO A 110 -8.41 -12.46 0.08
CA PRO A 110 -7.73 -13.69 -0.30
C PRO A 110 -8.27 -14.25 -1.62
N LEU A 111 -7.40 -14.74 -2.51
CA LEU A 111 -7.81 -15.29 -3.82
C LEU A 111 -7.70 -16.82 -3.93
N ALA A 112 -6.91 -17.43 -3.06
CA ALA A 112 -6.66 -18.86 -3.10
C ALA A 112 -6.33 -19.39 -1.70
N GLY A 113 -6.31 -20.70 -1.56
CA GLY A 113 -6.07 -21.39 -0.28
C GLY A 113 -7.33 -21.57 0.56
N GLY A 114 -7.28 -22.36 1.62
CA GLY A 114 -8.45 -22.73 2.38
C GLY A 114 -9.52 -23.37 1.48
N GLY A 115 -10.75 -22.87 1.55
CA GLY A 115 -11.87 -23.28 0.70
C GLY A 115 -12.08 -22.42 -0.56
N LEU A 116 -11.10 -21.59 -0.97
CA LEU A 116 -11.23 -20.65 -2.08
C LEU A 116 -10.72 -21.22 -3.43
N GLY A 117 -10.21 -22.46 -3.44
CA GLY A 117 -9.63 -23.06 -4.65
C GLY A 117 -8.25 -22.54 -4.99
N SER A 118 -7.94 -22.46 -6.28
CA SER A 118 -6.64 -22.05 -6.82
C SER A 118 -6.76 -20.88 -7.78
N LEU A 119 -5.63 -20.20 -8.07
CA LEU A 119 -5.58 -19.18 -9.13
C LEU A 119 -6.03 -19.74 -10.49
N ALA A 120 -5.70 -21.00 -10.79
CA ALA A 120 -6.08 -21.65 -12.06
C ALA A 120 -7.61 -21.85 -12.15
N SER A 121 -8.26 -22.38 -11.11
CA SER A 121 -9.72 -22.57 -11.10
C SER A 121 -10.46 -21.22 -11.15
N GLY A 122 -9.95 -20.22 -10.44
CA GLY A 122 -10.48 -18.87 -10.48
C GLY A 122 -10.35 -18.21 -11.85
N ALA A 123 -9.18 -18.34 -12.49
CA ALA A 123 -8.95 -17.82 -13.84
C ALA A 123 -9.85 -18.51 -14.88
N ALA A 124 -10.22 -19.79 -14.67
CA ALA A 124 -11.18 -20.50 -15.48
C ALA A 124 -12.66 -20.13 -15.22
N GLY A 125 -12.93 -19.28 -14.19
CA GLY A 125 -14.28 -18.78 -13.87
C GLY A 125 -15.09 -19.65 -12.93
N ALA A 126 -14.48 -20.59 -12.25
CA ALA A 126 -15.18 -21.48 -11.32
C ALA A 126 -15.90 -20.76 -10.16
N HIS A 127 -15.51 -19.51 -9.91
CA HIS A 127 -15.97 -18.75 -8.72
C HIS A 127 -16.71 -17.44 -9.03
N ASP A 128 -17.10 -17.22 -10.29
CA ASP A 128 -17.75 -15.97 -10.72
C ASP A 128 -19.05 -15.69 -9.96
N ALA A 129 -19.81 -16.73 -9.62
CA ALA A 129 -21.05 -16.58 -8.87
C ALA A 129 -20.80 -16.07 -7.45
N GLN A 130 -19.77 -16.58 -6.78
CA GLN A 130 -19.36 -16.15 -5.44
C GLN A 130 -18.89 -14.70 -5.42
N TRP A 131 -18.14 -14.28 -6.45
CA TRP A 131 -17.70 -12.89 -6.58
C TRP A 131 -18.87 -11.93 -6.82
N ARG A 132 -19.84 -12.31 -7.64
CA ARG A 132 -21.10 -11.54 -7.76
C ARG A 132 -21.85 -11.44 -6.43
N GLN A 133 -21.91 -12.54 -5.70
CA GLN A 133 -22.57 -12.54 -4.38
C GLN A 133 -21.84 -11.64 -3.37
N LEU A 134 -20.49 -11.64 -3.36
CA LEU A 134 -19.70 -10.73 -2.53
C LEU A 134 -20.01 -9.27 -2.86
N ALA A 135 -20.03 -8.90 -4.15
CA ALA A 135 -20.37 -7.54 -4.58
C ALA A 135 -21.79 -7.14 -4.14
N ALA A 136 -22.77 -8.00 -4.37
CA ALA A 136 -24.16 -7.76 -3.94
C ALA A 136 -24.26 -7.58 -2.42
N THR A 137 -23.51 -8.37 -1.66
CA THR A 137 -23.46 -8.27 -0.19
C THR A 137 -22.87 -6.95 0.28
N LEU A 138 -21.79 -6.46 -0.32
CA LEU A 138 -21.20 -5.16 0.00
C LEU A 138 -22.17 -4.02 -0.29
N VAL A 139 -22.80 -4.03 -1.46
CA VAL A 139 -23.81 -3.02 -1.86
C VAL A 139 -25.00 -3.02 -0.90
N ALA A 140 -25.58 -4.19 -0.62
CA ALA A 140 -26.74 -4.33 0.26
C ALA A 140 -26.47 -3.88 1.70
N ASN A 141 -25.20 -3.94 2.14
CA ASN A 141 -24.80 -3.52 3.48
C ASN A 141 -24.13 -2.13 3.51
N GLY A 142 -24.39 -1.28 2.49
CA GLY A 142 -24.03 0.14 2.48
C GLY A 142 -22.58 0.47 2.17
N GLN A 143 -21.87 -0.44 1.49
CA GLN A 143 -20.49 -0.23 1.02
C GLN A 143 -20.36 -0.39 -0.52
N PRO A 144 -21.18 0.35 -1.33
CA PRO A 144 -21.11 0.25 -2.79
C PRO A 144 -19.80 0.81 -3.39
N ASN A 145 -19.02 1.55 -2.58
CA ASN A 145 -17.76 2.16 -2.95
C ASN A 145 -16.55 1.52 -2.23
N ALA A 146 -16.71 0.29 -1.69
CA ALA A 146 -15.62 -0.41 -1.02
C ALA A 146 -14.41 -0.56 -1.95
N ILE A 147 -13.21 -0.50 -1.36
CA ILE A 147 -11.94 -0.74 -2.04
C ILE A 147 -11.51 -2.18 -1.74
N LEU A 148 -11.25 -2.96 -2.79
CA LEU A 148 -10.92 -4.38 -2.69
C LEU A 148 -9.47 -4.59 -3.13
N ARG A 149 -8.61 -4.97 -2.19
CA ARG A 149 -7.20 -5.33 -2.39
C ARG A 149 -7.14 -6.81 -2.77
N LEU A 150 -7.33 -7.11 -4.06
CA LEU A 150 -7.43 -8.47 -4.55
C LEU A 150 -6.06 -9.17 -4.52
N GLY A 151 -5.89 -10.18 -3.69
CA GLY A 151 -4.64 -10.94 -3.59
C GLY A 151 -3.47 -10.05 -3.16
N PHE A 152 -3.66 -9.20 -2.16
CA PHE A 152 -2.63 -8.29 -1.62
C PHE A 152 -1.28 -9.01 -1.41
N GLU A 153 -0.17 -8.28 -1.59
CA GLU A 153 1.22 -8.78 -1.48
C GLU A 153 1.50 -10.03 -2.35
N PHE A 154 0.83 -10.14 -3.50
CA PHE A 154 0.93 -11.28 -4.43
C PHE A 154 2.34 -11.52 -4.98
N ASN A 155 3.22 -10.51 -4.90
CA ASN A 155 4.62 -10.59 -5.32
C ASN A 155 5.53 -11.30 -4.29
N GLY A 156 5.01 -11.57 -3.08
CA GLY A 156 5.63 -12.43 -2.08
C GLY A 156 5.34 -13.92 -2.32
N ASP A 157 5.94 -14.80 -1.49
CA ASP A 157 5.73 -16.25 -1.52
C ASP A 157 5.05 -16.80 -0.25
N TRP A 158 4.62 -15.91 0.63
CA TRP A 158 4.00 -16.27 1.92
C TRP A 158 2.48 -16.47 1.86
N PHE A 159 1.83 -16.10 0.77
CA PHE A 159 0.39 -16.33 0.60
C PHE A 159 0.07 -17.37 -0.47
N PRO A 160 -1.03 -18.14 -0.32
CA PRO A 160 -1.46 -19.14 -1.32
C PRO A 160 -1.79 -18.55 -2.70
N TRP A 161 -2.06 -17.27 -2.78
CA TRP A 161 -2.33 -16.52 -4.03
C TRP A 161 -1.08 -15.85 -4.62
N SER A 162 0.12 -16.28 -4.21
CA SER A 162 1.35 -15.77 -4.81
C SER A 162 1.33 -15.89 -6.33
N ALA A 163 1.62 -14.79 -7.02
CA ALA A 163 1.67 -14.73 -8.47
C ALA A 163 3.02 -15.19 -9.05
N ARG A 164 4.02 -15.45 -8.19
CA ARG A 164 5.41 -15.72 -8.62
C ARG A 164 5.52 -16.87 -9.62
N SER A 165 4.78 -17.94 -9.42
CA SER A 165 4.83 -19.12 -10.30
C SER A 165 3.95 -18.98 -11.54
N ASN A 166 2.87 -18.21 -11.48
CA ASN A 166 1.87 -18.09 -12.53
C ASN A 166 1.27 -16.67 -12.59
N PRO A 167 2.05 -15.66 -13.01
CA PRO A 167 1.56 -14.27 -13.06
C PRO A 167 0.37 -14.10 -14.01
N GLY A 168 0.35 -14.82 -15.13
CA GLY A 168 -0.74 -14.78 -16.08
C GLY A 168 -2.06 -15.34 -15.53
N GLN A 169 -2.01 -16.35 -14.65
CA GLN A 169 -3.21 -16.86 -13.98
C GLN A 169 -3.73 -15.86 -12.95
N PHE A 170 -2.83 -15.24 -12.16
CA PHE A 170 -3.20 -14.18 -11.23
C PHE A 170 -3.89 -13.02 -11.95
N ALA A 171 -3.27 -12.48 -13.01
CA ALA A 171 -3.84 -11.39 -13.80
C ALA A 171 -5.19 -11.78 -14.44
N SER A 172 -5.32 -13.01 -14.94
CA SER A 172 -6.58 -13.51 -15.53
C SER A 172 -7.67 -13.65 -14.47
N TYR A 173 -7.34 -14.16 -13.29
CA TYR A 173 -8.29 -14.28 -12.19
C TYR A 173 -8.73 -12.90 -11.68
N PHE A 174 -7.79 -11.97 -11.51
CA PHE A 174 -8.10 -10.59 -11.13
C PHE A 174 -9.12 -9.97 -12.10
N ARG A 175 -8.88 -10.05 -13.42
CA ARG A 175 -9.82 -9.56 -14.45
C ARG A 175 -11.20 -10.19 -14.31
N ARG A 176 -11.24 -11.47 -14.04
CA ARG A 176 -12.48 -12.23 -13.92
C ARG A 176 -13.30 -11.77 -12.71
N ILE A 177 -12.64 -11.59 -11.56
CA ILE A 177 -13.26 -11.06 -10.34
C ILE A 177 -13.85 -9.67 -10.61
N VAL A 178 -13.07 -8.75 -11.15
CA VAL A 178 -13.52 -7.39 -11.45
C VAL A 178 -14.73 -7.40 -12.38
N SER A 179 -14.68 -8.18 -13.46
CA SER A 179 -15.80 -8.30 -14.41
C SER A 179 -17.06 -8.86 -13.74
N ALA A 180 -16.92 -9.91 -12.93
CA ALA A 180 -18.04 -10.52 -12.21
C ALA A 180 -18.65 -9.55 -11.20
N MET A 181 -17.83 -8.83 -10.42
CA MET A 181 -18.31 -7.91 -9.40
C MET A 181 -18.96 -6.67 -10.02
N ARG A 182 -18.36 -6.08 -11.06
CA ARG A 182 -18.92 -4.90 -11.76
C ARG A 182 -20.21 -5.21 -12.51
N SER A 183 -20.50 -6.47 -12.82
CA SER A 183 -21.78 -6.88 -13.44
C SER A 183 -22.98 -6.81 -12.50
N VAL A 184 -22.77 -6.62 -11.19
CA VAL A 184 -23.83 -6.56 -10.20
C VAL A 184 -24.43 -5.15 -10.17
N PRO A 185 -25.78 -5.00 -10.22
CA PRO A 185 -26.42 -3.71 -10.08
C PRO A 185 -26.02 -2.99 -8.77
N GLY A 186 -25.65 -1.73 -8.89
CA GLY A 186 -25.19 -0.91 -7.76
C GLY A 186 -23.72 -1.09 -7.37
N ALA A 187 -22.99 -2.04 -7.98
CA ALA A 187 -21.56 -2.29 -7.67
C ALA A 187 -20.58 -1.46 -8.52
N GLY A 188 -21.07 -0.55 -9.36
CA GLY A 188 -20.21 0.28 -10.24
C GLY A 188 -19.25 1.22 -9.50
N GLY A 189 -19.48 1.46 -8.21
CA GLY A 189 -18.59 2.26 -7.36
C GLY A 189 -17.49 1.46 -6.65
N LEU A 190 -17.50 0.12 -6.71
CA LEU A 190 -16.42 -0.71 -6.17
C LEU A 190 -15.10 -0.40 -6.86
N GLN A 191 -14.04 -0.24 -6.08
CA GLN A 191 -12.69 0.03 -6.56
C GLN A 191 -11.79 -1.17 -6.30
N PHE A 192 -10.87 -1.41 -7.23
CA PHE A 192 -9.96 -2.55 -7.19
C PHE A 192 -8.52 -2.06 -7.11
N ASP A 193 -7.89 -2.39 -5.99
CA ASP A 193 -6.52 -2.02 -5.67
C ASP A 193 -5.58 -3.19 -5.99
N TRP A 194 -4.66 -2.97 -6.93
CA TRP A 194 -3.60 -3.91 -7.27
C TRP A 194 -2.38 -3.61 -6.40
N ASN A 195 -2.16 -4.46 -5.40
CA ASN A 195 -1.36 -4.14 -4.24
C ASN A 195 -0.18 -5.12 -4.02
N PRO A 196 0.99 -4.87 -4.61
CA PRO A 196 2.22 -5.57 -4.22
C PRO A 196 2.77 -5.07 -2.87
N GLY A 197 3.60 -5.90 -2.22
CA GLY A 197 4.46 -5.49 -1.13
C GLY A 197 5.74 -4.79 -1.65
N ASN A 198 6.31 -3.88 -0.86
CA ASN A 198 7.56 -3.19 -1.17
C ASN A 198 8.76 -4.14 -1.11
N GLY A 199 9.53 -4.20 -2.18
CA GLY A 199 10.82 -4.87 -2.15
C GLY A 199 11.10 -5.82 -3.30
N PRO A 200 12.31 -6.41 -3.33
CA PRO A 200 12.88 -7.07 -4.50
C PRO A 200 12.41 -8.53 -4.70
N ALA A 201 11.29 -8.92 -4.08
CA ALA A 201 10.91 -10.32 -4.07
C ALA A 201 10.63 -10.88 -5.46
N TRP A 202 10.00 -10.09 -6.36
CA TRP A 202 9.66 -10.54 -7.71
C TRP A 202 9.06 -9.39 -8.53
N VAL A 203 9.13 -9.49 -9.88
CA VAL A 203 8.62 -8.50 -10.84
C VAL A 203 7.09 -8.45 -10.81
N PRO A 204 6.46 -7.47 -10.15
CA PRO A 204 5.01 -7.46 -10.03
C PRO A 204 4.29 -7.18 -11.36
N GLU A 205 4.90 -6.43 -12.29
CA GLU A 205 4.28 -6.04 -13.57
C GLU A 205 3.81 -7.23 -14.41
N ALA A 206 4.50 -8.38 -14.28
CA ALA A 206 4.09 -9.60 -14.98
C ALA A 206 2.69 -10.11 -14.56
N ALA A 207 2.19 -9.67 -13.39
CA ALA A 207 0.87 -10.00 -12.87
C ALA A 207 -0.14 -8.84 -13.01
N TYR A 208 0.20 -7.77 -13.75
CA TYR A 208 -0.70 -6.64 -13.92
C TYR A 208 -1.90 -7.02 -14.82
N PRO A 209 -3.14 -6.85 -14.35
CA PRO A 209 -4.31 -7.30 -15.09
C PRO A 209 -4.74 -6.34 -16.21
N GLY A 210 -4.16 -5.14 -16.26
CA GLY A 210 -4.47 -4.09 -17.22
C GLY A 210 -5.36 -2.98 -16.63
N ASP A 211 -5.26 -1.79 -17.23
CA ASP A 211 -5.81 -0.52 -16.71
C ASP A 211 -7.33 -0.52 -16.53
N ALA A 212 -8.04 -1.29 -17.38
CA ALA A 212 -9.51 -1.42 -17.29
C ALA A 212 -9.98 -2.16 -16.02
N TYR A 213 -9.09 -2.87 -15.34
CA TYR A 213 -9.41 -3.71 -14.19
C TYR A 213 -8.82 -3.21 -12.87
N VAL A 214 -7.97 -2.19 -12.92
CA VAL A 214 -7.31 -1.59 -11.76
C VAL A 214 -7.76 -0.14 -11.61
N ASP A 215 -8.18 0.25 -10.41
CA ASP A 215 -8.56 1.62 -10.10
C ASP A 215 -7.46 2.32 -9.29
N ILE A 216 -6.73 1.57 -8.48
CA ILE A 216 -5.68 2.05 -7.57
C ILE A 216 -4.49 1.09 -7.66
N ILE A 217 -3.26 1.63 -7.60
CA ILE A 217 -2.04 0.84 -7.49
C ILE A 217 -1.47 1.04 -6.09
N GLY A 218 -1.56 -0.01 -5.27
CA GLY A 218 -1.15 0.00 -3.87
C GLY A 218 0.28 -0.47 -3.65
N MET A 219 0.79 -0.22 -2.44
CA MET A 219 2.05 -0.78 -1.95
C MET A 219 2.01 -0.90 -0.43
N ASP A 220 2.23 -2.11 0.09
CA ASP A 220 2.45 -2.32 1.51
C ASP A 220 3.93 -2.09 1.84
N ILE A 221 4.20 -1.26 2.88
CA ILE A 221 5.55 -0.86 3.25
C ILE A 221 5.73 -0.75 4.77
N TYR A 222 6.74 -1.45 5.29
CA TYR A 222 7.08 -1.41 6.69
C TYR A 222 8.53 -0.95 6.90
N ASP A 223 8.77 -0.17 7.98
CA ASP A 223 10.11 0.25 8.36
C ASP A 223 10.92 -0.92 8.91
N ARG A 224 11.34 -1.82 8.01
CA ARG A 224 12.13 -3.02 8.32
C ARG A 224 13.56 -2.86 7.84
N SER A 225 14.51 -3.17 8.71
CA SER A 225 15.91 -3.29 8.36
C SER A 225 16.27 -4.74 8.07
N TYR A 226 16.65 -5.03 6.83
CA TYR A 226 17.10 -6.35 6.41
C TYR A 226 18.63 -6.46 6.49
N GLY A 227 19.20 -6.12 7.66
CA GLY A 227 20.62 -6.28 7.95
C GLY A 227 21.31 -4.99 8.41
N PRO A 228 22.58 -5.10 8.90
CA PRO A 228 23.27 -3.99 9.55
C PRO A 228 23.44 -2.73 8.68
N ARG A 229 23.57 -2.89 7.36
CA ARG A 229 23.67 -1.76 6.41
C ARG A 229 22.47 -0.85 6.46
N LEU A 230 21.28 -1.40 6.73
CA LEU A 230 20.00 -0.68 6.78
C LEU A 230 19.59 -0.28 8.20
N ALA A 231 20.48 -0.39 9.19
CA ALA A 231 20.20 0.04 10.57
C ALA A 231 20.01 1.57 10.67
N ASN A 232 20.75 2.36 9.86
CA ASN A 232 20.56 3.80 9.79
C ASN A 232 19.24 4.13 9.06
N SER A 233 18.43 5.01 9.65
CA SER A 233 17.10 5.38 9.16
C SER A 233 17.15 6.04 7.77
N GLU A 234 18.07 6.96 7.53
CA GLU A 234 18.19 7.68 6.27
C GLU A 234 18.70 6.77 5.14
N VAL A 235 19.66 5.89 5.45
CA VAL A 235 20.14 4.87 4.50
C VAL A 235 19.00 3.92 4.13
N ARG A 236 18.19 3.52 5.10
CA ARG A 236 17.03 2.65 4.88
C ARG A 236 15.94 3.34 4.07
N TRP A 237 15.63 4.62 4.36
CA TRP A 237 14.70 5.40 3.56
C TRP A 237 15.16 5.52 2.10
N ASN A 238 16.44 5.86 1.89
CA ASN A 238 17.00 5.91 0.55
C ASN A 238 16.93 4.56 -0.18
N ASP A 239 17.08 3.46 0.54
CA ASP A 239 16.87 2.12 -0.01
C ASP A 239 15.40 1.87 -0.38
N PHE A 240 14.41 2.24 0.46
CA PHE A 240 12.99 2.18 0.11
C PHE A 240 12.65 2.98 -1.15
N MET A 241 13.29 4.14 -1.31
CA MET A 241 13.09 4.99 -2.49
C MET A 241 13.63 4.34 -3.78
N ASN A 242 14.80 3.70 -3.72
CA ASN A 242 15.61 3.37 -4.91
C ASN A 242 15.76 1.87 -5.17
N ARG A 243 15.33 0.98 -4.25
CA ARG A 243 15.38 -0.46 -4.50
C ARG A 243 14.47 -0.85 -5.67
N PRO A 244 14.71 -1.99 -6.33
CA PRO A 244 13.74 -2.55 -7.28
C PRO A 244 12.36 -2.64 -6.63
N TYR A 245 11.32 -2.21 -7.34
CA TYR A 245 9.93 -2.17 -6.86
C TYR A 245 9.76 -1.38 -5.55
N GLY A 246 10.58 -0.32 -5.40
CA GLY A 246 10.50 0.65 -4.30
C GLY A 246 9.54 1.80 -4.60
N LEU A 247 9.60 2.85 -3.77
CA LEU A 247 8.65 3.97 -3.85
C LEU A 247 8.67 4.71 -5.18
N ARG A 248 9.86 4.91 -5.78
CA ARG A 248 9.97 5.56 -7.10
C ARG A 248 9.34 4.72 -8.20
N TRP A 249 9.61 3.41 -8.20
CA TRP A 249 8.93 2.51 -9.13
C TRP A 249 7.41 2.56 -8.95
N HIS A 250 6.90 2.54 -7.71
CA HIS A 250 5.47 2.62 -7.42
C HIS A 250 4.83 3.86 -8.03
N ARG A 251 5.43 5.04 -7.80
CA ARG A 251 4.98 6.30 -8.38
C ARG A 251 5.01 6.27 -9.93
N ASP A 252 6.14 5.84 -10.49
CA ASP A 252 6.35 5.91 -11.94
C ASP A 252 5.45 4.90 -12.66
N PHE A 253 5.24 3.71 -12.07
CA PHE A 253 4.32 2.71 -12.57
C PHE A 253 2.86 3.19 -12.48
N ALA A 254 2.43 3.70 -11.34
CA ALA A 254 1.09 4.26 -11.18
C ALA A 254 0.83 5.41 -12.18
N GLY A 255 1.79 6.33 -12.32
CA GLY A 255 1.71 7.44 -13.27
C GLY A 255 1.64 6.98 -14.74
N ALA A 256 2.42 5.96 -15.12
CA ALA A 256 2.40 5.39 -16.47
C ALA A 256 1.04 4.75 -16.83
N HIS A 257 0.31 4.25 -15.83
CA HIS A 257 -1.02 3.66 -15.98
C HIS A 257 -2.17 4.64 -15.68
N GLY A 258 -1.87 5.91 -15.35
CA GLY A 258 -2.88 6.94 -15.04
C GLY A 258 -3.71 6.59 -13.80
N LYS A 259 -3.11 5.93 -12.80
CA LYS A 259 -3.78 5.50 -11.57
C LYS A 259 -3.22 6.24 -10.35
N PRO A 260 -4.06 6.58 -9.36
CA PRO A 260 -3.57 7.02 -8.08
C PRO A 260 -2.88 5.87 -7.34
N MET A 261 -1.95 6.22 -6.47
CA MET A 261 -1.30 5.29 -5.55
C MET A 261 -2.15 5.05 -4.30
N SER A 262 -1.83 3.99 -3.55
CA SER A 262 -2.25 3.83 -2.15
C SER A 262 -1.14 3.20 -1.31
N PHE A 263 -1.25 3.40 0.01
CA PHE A 263 -0.46 2.68 1.02
C PHE A 263 -1.42 1.95 1.95
N PRO A 264 -1.96 0.80 1.51
CA PRO A 264 -3.01 0.05 2.23
C PRO A 264 -2.56 -0.50 3.58
N GLU A 265 -1.26 -0.81 3.68
CA GLU A 265 -0.58 -1.24 4.90
C GLU A 265 0.76 -0.55 5.03
N TRP A 266 0.96 0.14 6.15
CA TRP A 266 2.28 0.63 6.49
C TRP A 266 2.46 0.79 7.99
N GLY A 267 3.69 0.78 8.44
CA GLY A 267 3.97 0.97 9.86
C GLY A 267 5.46 0.98 10.20
N VAL A 268 5.78 1.57 11.35
CA VAL A 268 7.06 1.33 12.01
C VAL A 268 7.08 -0.10 12.55
N THR A 269 8.27 -0.68 12.70
CA THR A 269 8.41 -2.07 13.16
C THR A 269 9.43 -2.14 14.26
N SER A 270 9.06 -2.67 15.43
CA SER A 270 10.07 -3.02 16.43
C SER A 270 10.86 -4.23 15.98
N ALA A 271 12.09 -4.31 16.50
CA ALA A 271 13.02 -5.38 16.19
C ALA A 271 12.32 -6.73 16.18
N ASP A 272 12.15 -7.24 15.02
CA ASP A 272 11.99 -8.63 14.74
C ASP A 272 13.34 -9.31 15.08
N LYS A 273 13.29 -10.57 15.51
CA LYS A 273 14.45 -11.42 15.82
C LYS A 273 15.49 -11.56 14.69
N HIS A 274 15.22 -10.99 13.52
CA HIS A 274 16.12 -10.99 12.36
C HIS A 274 16.94 -9.70 12.24
N VAL A 275 16.74 -8.69 13.10
CA VAL A 275 17.42 -7.41 12.99
C VAL A 275 17.97 -6.97 14.35
N ALA A 276 19.19 -7.43 14.65
CA ALA A 276 19.95 -6.84 15.76
C ALA A 276 20.25 -5.36 15.44
N GLY A 277 19.75 -4.43 16.26
CA GLY A 277 20.10 -3.02 16.23
C GLY A 277 19.22 -2.08 15.40
N ALA A 278 18.07 -2.52 14.87
CA ALA A 278 17.11 -1.60 14.29
C ALA A 278 16.42 -0.78 15.39
N THR A 279 16.46 0.54 15.26
CA THR A 279 15.66 1.43 16.11
C THR A 279 14.20 1.32 15.70
N ALA A 280 13.40 0.74 16.57
CA ALA A 280 11.99 0.52 16.36
C ALA A 280 11.17 1.82 16.35
N ASP A 281 11.59 2.85 17.08
CA ASP A 281 10.91 4.13 17.22
C ASP A 281 11.47 5.13 16.20
N ASN A 282 10.95 5.08 14.97
CA ASN A 282 11.47 5.84 13.84
C ASN A 282 10.50 6.94 13.36
N ALA A 283 10.59 8.12 13.97
CA ALA A 283 9.86 9.30 13.54
C ALA A 283 10.27 9.77 12.13
N SER A 284 11.54 9.56 11.72
CA SER A 284 12.01 9.94 10.38
C SER A 284 11.26 9.20 9.29
N PHE A 285 11.05 7.87 9.43
CA PHE A 285 10.24 7.11 8.47
C PHE A 285 8.82 7.64 8.34
N VAL A 286 8.16 7.95 9.47
CA VAL A 286 6.80 8.52 9.47
C VAL A 286 6.77 9.86 8.73
N ASN A 287 7.73 10.75 9.01
CA ASN A 287 7.81 12.06 8.37
C ASN A 287 8.09 11.95 6.88
N HIS A 288 9.06 11.14 6.48
CA HIS A 288 9.39 10.92 5.07
C HIS A 288 8.22 10.32 4.29
N LEU A 289 7.50 9.33 4.86
CA LEU A 289 6.35 8.76 4.19
C LEU A 289 5.19 9.77 4.09
N ALA A 290 4.98 10.60 5.11
CA ALA A 290 3.99 11.67 5.06
C ALA A 290 4.33 12.71 3.98
N ASP A 291 5.61 13.12 3.86
CA ASP A 291 6.07 14.01 2.79
C ASP A 291 5.87 13.37 1.41
N TRP A 292 6.20 12.09 1.27
CA TRP A 292 6.00 11.35 0.03
C TRP A 292 4.53 11.27 -0.38
N ILE A 293 3.65 10.94 0.56
CA ILE A 293 2.21 10.89 0.34
C ILE A 293 1.68 12.28 -0.04
N GLY A 294 2.13 13.33 0.64
CA GLY A 294 1.70 14.71 0.36
C GLY A 294 2.18 15.25 -0.99
N ALA A 295 3.31 14.77 -1.49
CA ALA A 295 3.90 15.20 -2.76
C ALA A 295 3.39 14.42 -3.99
N ASN A 296 2.60 13.36 -3.82
CA ASN A 296 2.17 12.47 -4.90
C ASN A 296 0.66 12.24 -4.90
N ASP A 297 0.14 11.68 -5.99
CA ASP A 297 -1.29 11.34 -6.11
C ASP A 297 -1.60 10.04 -5.38
N VAL A 298 -1.90 10.15 -4.08
CA VAL A 298 -2.23 9.04 -3.19
C VAL A 298 -3.71 9.10 -2.82
N ALA A 299 -4.47 8.10 -3.24
CA ALA A 299 -5.91 7.99 -2.96
C ALA A 299 -6.18 7.79 -1.47
N TYR A 300 -5.45 6.88 -0.83
CA TYR A 300 -5.57 6.63 0.61
C TYR A 300 -4.31 6.00 1.19
N GLN A 301 -4.19 6.09 2.50
CA GLN A 301 -3.21 5.36 3.30
C GLN A 301 -3.90 4.72 4.51
N SER A 302 -3.35 3.62 5.04
CA SER A 302 -3.86 2.95 6.23
C SER A 302 -2.73 2.44 7.10
N TYR A 303 -2.65 2.94 8.35
CA TYR A 303 -1.67 2.45 9.30
C TYR A 303 -2.05 1.06 9.82
N PHE A 304 -1.06 0.17 9.87
CA PHE A 304 -1.22 -1.20 10.39
C PHE A 304 -0.89 -1.22 11.88
N ASP A 305 -1.90 -0.98 12.76
CA ASP A 305 -1.74 -0.88 14.22
C ASP A 305 -1.93 -2.25 14.90
N VAL A 306 -1.06 -3.21 14.55
CA VAL A 306 -1.12 -4.59 15.05
C VAL A 306 0.25 -5.02 15.57
N ASP A 307 0.26 -5.80 16.67
CA ASP A 307 1.43 -6.52 17.13
C ASP A 307 1.25 -8.01 16.79
N LYS A 308 2.13 -8.56 16.00
CA LYS A 308 2.10 -9.96 15.59
C LYS A 308 3.47 -10.60 15.86
N LEU A 309 3.49 -11.55 16.78
CA LEU A 309 4.73 -12.27 17.10
C LEU A 309 5.29 -12.96 15.85
N GLY A 310 6.57 -12.73 15.57
CA GLY A 310 7.26 -13.27 14.41
C GLY A 310 7.12 -12.47 13.11
N ASP A 311 6.23 -11.46 13.08
CA ASP A 311 6.03 -10.60 11.91
C ASP A 311 6.39 -9.13 12.21
N GLY A 312 6.19 -8.67 13.41
CA GLY A 312 6.57 -7.34 13.90
C GLY A 312 5.58 -6.75 14.88
N LEU A 313 6.05 -5.75 15.58
CA LEU A 313 5.24 -5.00 16.54
C LEU A 313 5.09 -3.58 16.00
N HIS A 314 3.86 -3.17 15.69
CA HIS A 314 3.59 -1.93 14.95
C HIS A 314 2.71 -0.93 15.71
N ARG A 315 2.15 -1.31 16.88
CA ARG A 315 1.13 -0.50 17.57
C ARG A 315 1.69 0.79 18.14
N LEU A 316 1.20 1.93 17.64
CA LEU A 316 1.58 3.27 18.10
C LEU A 316 0.99 3.63 19.46
N MET A 317 -0.22 3.16 19.77
CA MET A 317 -0.92 3.54 21.01
C MET A 317 -0.38 2.86 22.27
N THR A 318 0.60 1.95 22.17
CA THR A 318 1.14 1.22 23.34
C THR A 318 2.23 1.97 24.11
N GLY A 319 2.67 3.13 23.63
CA GLY A 319 3.82 3.84 24.18
C GLY A 319 5.19 3.26 23.80
N ARG A 320 5.22 2.19 22.98
CA ARG A 320 6.48 1.58 22.49
C ARG A 320 7.23 2.46 21.52
N PHE A 321 6.51 3.28 20.76
CA PHE A 321 7.04 4.14 19.70
C PHE A 321 6.67 5.61 19.96
N PRO A 322 7.17 6.26 21.04
CA PRO A 322 6.74 7.60 21.39
C PRO A 322 7.06 8.67 20.33
N ALA A 323 8.24 8.59 19.69
CA ALA A 323 8.62 9.54 18.64
C ALA A 323 7.83 9.33 17.35
N ALA A 324 7.67 8.07 16.90
CA ALA A 324 6.86 7.76 15.72
C ALA A 324 5.38 8.08 15.94
N ALA A 325 4.85 7.83 17.15
CA ALA A 325 3.48 8.17 17.52
C ALA A 325 3.25 9.69 17.52
N ALA A 326 4.20 10.47 18.04
CA ALA A 326 4.13 11.92 17.99
C ALA A 326 4.19 12.44 16.55
N ALA A 327 5.10 11.90 15.73
CA ALA A 327 5.20 12.24 14.31
C ALA A 327 3.90 11.90 13.56
N TYR A 328 3.33 10.70 13.80
CA TYR A 328 2.07 10.31 13.15
C TYR A 328 0.92 11.28 13.48
N ARG A 329 0.73 11.60 14.76
CA ARG A 329 -0.30 12.56 15.20
C ARG A 329 -0.12 13.97 14.65
N ALA A 330 1.13 14.37 14.40
CA ALA A 330 1.43 15.69 13.83
C ALA A 330 1.18 15.76 12.32
N ARG A 331 1.34 14.61 11.61
CA ARG A 331 1.34 14.58 10.15
C ARG A 331 0.04 14.03 9.55
N PHE A 332 -0.61 13.12 10.24
CA PHE A 332 -1.85 12.44 9.87
C PHE A 332 -2.96 12.75 10.88
#